data_3fc30af03c1b304f2e2a915f78501a5f
#
_entry.id   3fc30af03c1b304f2e2a915f78501a5f
#
_cell.length_a   1.000
_cell.length_b   1.000
_cell.length_c   1.000
_cell.angle_alpha   90.00
_cell.angle_beta   90.00
_cell.angle_gamma   90.00
#
_symmetry.space_group_name_H-M   'P 1'
#
loop_
_entity.id
_entity.type
_entity.pdbx_description
1 polymer ?
#
loop_
_entity_poly.entity_id
_entity_poly.type
_entity_poly.pdbx_seq_one_letter_code
_entity_poly.pdbx_strand_id
1 'polypeptide(L)'
;MHKIILFLQSLILFFFFTGYTNSDNGNDNTPKYVGTKLCGMCHKSESAGKQLTIWENSKHSQAYNTLTTSEADKIANEKGFTTKAAETEACLKCHVTGYDINASLMTEKFNISDGVQCETCHGPGSEYKTKKIMEDRVLAIEKGLKIYDKIEQLCIKCHNEESPSFNGFDFESMWSKIEHSVPKK
;
A
#
# COMPACT_ATOMS: atom_id res chain seq x y z
N MET A 1 23.40 -75.88 -37.59
CA MET A 1 23.42 -74.39 -37.65
C MET A 1 22.16 -73.91 -36.93
N HIS A 2 22.33 -73.60 -35.60
CA HIS A 2 21.19 -73.15 -34.76
C HIS A 2 21.27 -71.66 -34.66
N LYS A 3 20.24 -70.95 -35.07
CA LYS A 3 20.06 -69.50 -34.90
C LYS A 3 19.40 -69.29 -33.56
N ILE A 4 20.14 -68.69 -32.64
CA ILE A 4 19.63 -68.22 -31.35
C ILE A 4 19.02 -66.86 -31.58
N ILE A 5 17.69 -66.74 -31.38
CA ILE A 5 16.96 -65.46 -31.38
C ILE A 5 16.95 -64.93 -29.96
N LEU A 6 17.66 -63.86 -29.69
CA LEU A 6 17.61 -63.13 -28.42
C LEU A 6 16.40 -62.17 -28.43
N PHE A 7 15.40 -62.45 -27.57
CA PHE A 7 14.33 -61.54 -27.26
C PHE A 7 14.79 -60.54 -26.23
N LEU A 8 15.01 -59.27 -26.65
CA LEU A 8 15.18 -58.17 -25.73
C LEU A 8 13.80 -57.75 -25.23
N GLN A 9 13.44 -58.08 -23.98
CA GLN A 9 12.30 -57.50 -23.29
C GLN A 9 12.69 -56.13 -22.77
N SER A 10 12.12 -55.09 -23.42
CA SER A 10 12.22 -53.71 -22.98
C SER A 10 11.23 -53.49 -21.82
N LEU A 11 11.77 -53.37 -20.60
CA LEU A 11 11.01 -53.05 -19.39
C LEU A 11 10.77 -51.55 -19.34
N ILE A 12 9.57 -51.12 -19.75
CA ILE A 12 9.15 -49.69 -19.64
C ILE A 12 8.71 -49.48 -18.19
N LEU A 13 9.57 -48.81 -17.41
CA LEU A 13 9.24 -48.31 -16.07
C LEU A 13 8.34 -47.07 -16.25
N PHE A 14 7.05 -47.22 -15.99
CA PHE A 14 6.13 -46.12 -15.83
C PHE A 14 6.36 -45.46 -14.46
N PHE A 15 7.09 -44.34 -14.43
CA PHE A 15 7.13 -43.47 -13.27
C PHE A 15 5.80 -42.75 -13.15
N PHE A 16 4.94 -43.20 -12.26
CA PHE A 16 3.81 -42.42 -11.80
C PHE A 16 4.33 -41.24 -10.99
N PHE A 17 4.42 -40.09 -11.63
CA PHE A 17 4.61 -38.82 -10.93
C PHE A 17 3.28 -38.53 -10.23
N THR A 18 3.14 -38.95 -8.96
CA THR A 18 2.08 -38.46 -8.09
C THR A 18 2.40 -37.00 -7.79
N GLY A 19 1.78 -36.09 -8.55
CA GLY A 19 1.81 -34.67 -8.24
C GLY A 19 1.19 -34.45 -6.86
N TYR A 20 2.03 -34.23 -5.86
CA TYR A 20 1.62 -33.65 -4.59
C TYR A 20 1.17 -32.23 -4.88
N THR A 21 -0.12 -32.02 -5.07
CA THR A 21 -0.71 -30.69 -4.94
C THR A 21 -0.71 -30.35 -3.45
N ASN A 22 0.31 -29.62 -3.01
CA ASN A 22 0.23 -28.90 -1.75
C ASN A 22 -0.93 -27.91 -1.90
N SER A 23 -2.11 -28.28 -1.41
CA SER A 23 -3.13 -27.31 -1.04
C SER A 23 -2.58 -26.55 0.16
N ASP A 24 -1.85 -25.48 -0.09
CA ASP A 24 -1.61 -24.47 0.92
C ASP A 24 -2.97 -23.87 1.32
N ASN A 25 -3.61 -24.53 2.30
CA ASN A 25 -4.61 -23.90 3.14
C ASN A 25 -3.87 -22.87 4.04
N GLY A 26 -3.08 -22.02 3.43
CA GLY A 26 -2.44 -20.90 4.08
C GLY A 26 -3.54 -19.95 4.52
N ASN A 27 -3.79 -19.92 5.80
CA ASN A 27 -4.45 -18.78 6.45
C ASN A 27 -3.52 -17.60 6.18
N ASP A 28 -3.70 -16.93 5.03
CA ASP A 28 -2.91 -15.76 4.63
C ASP A 28 -3.29 -14.60 5.58
N ASN A 29 -2.61 -14.57 6.72
CA ASN A 29 -2.73 -13.53 7.73
C ASN A 29 -1.96 -12.25 7.33
N THR A 30 -1.56 -12.10 6.06
CA THR A 30 -0.91 -10.90 5.59
C THR A 30 -1.87 -9.71 5.73
N PRO A 31 -1.47 -8.67 6.49
CA PRO A 31 -2.33 -7.51 6.68
C PRO A 31 -2.70 -6.84 5.35
N LYS A 32 -3.97 -6.47 5.20
CA LYS A 32 -4.52 -5.86 3.98
C LYS A 32 -4.82 -4.39 4.16
N TYR A 33 -4.66 -3.65 3.08
CA TYR A 33 -5.05 -2.25 2.99
C TYR A 33 -6.57 -2.12 2.90
N VAL A 34 -7.16 -1.32 3.76
CA VAL A 34 -8.62 -1.24 3.92
C VAL A 34 -9.24 0.05 3.38
N GLY A 35 -8.41 1.07 3.16
CA GLY A 35 -8.80 2.35 2.59
C GLY A 35 -9.32 3.36 3.61
N THR A 36 -9.15 4.62 3.27
CA THR A 36 -9.45 5.79 4.13
C THR A 36 -10.90 5.85 4.59
N LYS A 37 -11.84 5.46 3.74
CA LYS A 37 -13.28 5.47 4.09
C LYS A 37 -13.60 4.59 5.29
N LEU A 38 -12.90 3.46 5.42
CA LEU A 38 -13.10 2.56 6.55
C LEU A 38 -12.54 3.16 7.84
N CYS A 39 -11.36 3.77 7.79
CA CYS A 39 -10.77 4.50 8.92
C CYS A 39 -11.70 5.64 9.37
N GLY A 40 -12.24 6.39 8.41
CA GLY A 40 -13.14 7.50 8.63
C GLY A 40 -14.44 7.16 9.36
N MET A 41 -14.88 5.90 9.35
CA MET A 41 -16.08 5.50 10.11
C MET A 41 -15.97 5.83 11.61
N CYS A 42 -14.78 5.76 12.17
CA CYS A 42 -14.50 6.08 13.57
C CYS A 42 -13.73 7.41 13.72
N HIS A 43 -12.83 7.74 12.79
CA HIS A 43 -11.87 8.84 12.91
C HIS A 43 -12.34 10.18 12.30
N LYS A 44 -13.66 10.41 12.18
CA LYS A 44 -14.24 11.67 11.69
C LYS A 44 -14.76 12.61 12.77
N SER A 45 -15.06 12.07 13.97
CA SER A 45 -15.68 12.86 15.03
C SER A 45 -14.67 13.75 15.76
N GLU A 46 -15.16 14.81 16.41
CA GLU A 46 -14.34 15.67 17.28
C GLU A 46 -13.70 14.87 18.43
N SER A 47 -14.50 13.98 19.02
CA SER A 47 -14.02 13.12 20.12
C SER A 47 -12.92 12.14 19.68
N ALA A 48 -12.84 11.83 18.39
CA ALA A 48 -11.76 11.02 17.84
C ALA A 48 -10.57 11.85 17.35
N GLY A 49 -10.68 13.20 17.24
CA GLY A 49 -9.62 14.10 16.79
C GLY A 49 -9.75 14.54 15.32
N LYS A 50 -10.88 14.30 14.66
CA LYS A 50 -11.17 14.75 13.27
C LYS A 50 -10.12 14.32 12.23
N GLN A 51 -9.43 13.20 12.43
CA GLN A 51 -8.32 12.77 11.56
C GLN A 51 -8.74 12.69 10.09
N LEU A 52 -9.94 12.15 9.81
CA LEU A 52 -10.45 12.10 8.43
C LEU A 52 -10.59 13.50 7.84
N THR A 53 -11.18 14.46 8.56
CA THR A 53 -11.38 15.81 8.07
C THR A 53 -10.05 16.54 7.83
N ILE A 54 -9.06 16.32 8.69
CA ILE A 54 -7.71 16.87 8.51
C ILE A 54 -7.11 16.32 7.22
N TRP A 55 -7.19 15.00 7.00
CA TRP A 55 -6.69 14.38 5.78
C TRP A 55 -7.47 14.86 4.53
N GLU A 56 -8.80 14.92 4.56
CA GLU A 56 -9.65 15.38 3.44
C GLU A 56 -9.27 16.81 2.99
N ASN A 57 -8.88 17.67 3.92
CA ASN A 57 -8.45 19.04 3.64
C ASN A 57 -6.96 19.15 3.27
N SER A 58 -6.21 18.07 3.32
CA SER A 58 -4.78 18.05 3.00
C SER A 58 -4.50 17.85 1.51
N LYS A 59 -3.29 18.20 1.08
CA LYS A 59 -2.81 17.90 -0.28
C LYS A 59 -2.63 16.40 -0.52
N HIS A 60 -2.47 15.59 0.51
CA HIS A 60 -2.34 14.15 0.42
C HIS A 60 -3.61 13.49 -0.17
N SER A 61 -4.81 13.95 0.23
CA SER A 61 -6.06 13.45 -0.33
C SER A 61 -6.25 13.80 -1.82
N GLN A 62 -5.57 14.82 -2.31
CA GLN A 62 -5.63 15.29 -3.69
C GLN A 62 -4.44 14.82 -4.55
N ALA A 63 -3.52 14.06 -3.96
CA ALA A 63 -2.26 13.72 -4.62
C ALA A 63 -2.47 12.95 -5.93
N TYR A 64 -3.37 11.97 -5.97
CA TYR A 64 -3.70 11.27 -7.21
C TYR A 64 -4.36 12.18 -8.24
N ASN A 65 -5.30 13.05 -7.81
CA ASN A 65 -5.98 13.97 -8.71
C ASN A 65 -5.02 14.92 -9.41
N THR A 66 -3.90 15.27 -8.76
CA THR A 66 -2.84 16.06 -9.39
C THR A 66 -2.25 15.35 -10.61
N LEU A 67 -2.13 14.03 -10.58
CA LEU A 67 -1.60 13.23 -11.70
C LEU A 67 -2.57 13.11 -12.88
N THR A 68 -3.85 13.40 -12.70
CA THR A 68 -4.86 13.30 -13.77
C THR A 68 -4.96 14.57 -14.64
N THR A 69 -4.10 15.54 -14.40
CA THR A 69 -4.10 16.84 -15.12
C THR A 69 -3.22 16.77 -16.38
N SER A 70 -3.56 17.60 -17.37
CA SER A 70 -2.73 17.75 -18.58
C SER A 70 -1.32 18.28 -18.27
N GLU A 71 -1.19 19.07 -17.21
CA GLU A 71 0.13 19.56 -16.78
C GLU A 71 1.00 18.43 -16.24
N ALA A 72 0.41 17.50 -15.48
CA ALA A 72 1.13 16.31 -15.01
C ALA A 72 1.57 15.41 -16.18
N ASP A 73 0.71 15.21 -17.19
CA ASP A 73 1.06 14.45 -18.39
C ASP A 73 2.20 15.12 -19.18
N LYS A 74 2.19 16.45 -19.27
CA LYS A 74 3.28 17.21 -19.88
C LYS A 74 4.60 17.00 -19.14
N ILE A 75 4.59 17.11 -17.81
CA ILE A 75 5.76 16.85 -16.96
C ILE A 75 6.27 15.41 -17.14
N ALA A 76 5.38 14.44 -17.19
CA ALA A 76 5.75 13.04 -17.44
C ALA A 76 6.46 12.88 -18.79
N ASN A 77 5.93 13.48 -19.85
CA ASN A 77 6.55 13.47 -21.19
C ASN A 77 7.92 14.16 -21.20
N GLU A 78 8.07 15.30 -20.55
CA GLU A 78 9.35 16.02 -20.43
C GLU A 78 10.40 15.20 -19.66
N LYS A 79 9.97 14.32 -18.75
CA LYS A 79 10.82 13.33 -18.05
C LYS A 79 11.10 12.08 -18.90
N GLY A 80 10.55 11.96 -20.11
CA GLY A 80 10.77 10.86 -21.02
C GLY A 80 9.81 9.67 -20.84
N PHE A 81 8.76 9.80 -20.05
CA PHE A 81 7.72 8.78 -19.91
C PHE A 81 6.72 8.87 -21.08
N THR A 82 6.31 7.71 -21.60
CA THR A 82 5.33 7.60 -22.70
C THR A 82 3.90 7.34 -22.20
N THR A 83 3.75 7.04 -20.92
CA THR A 83 2.47 6.84 -20.23
C THR A 83 1.98 8.15 -19.60
N LYS A 84 0.68 8.24 -19.34
CA LYS A 84 0.11 9.34 -18.57
C LYS A 84 0.69 9.38 -17.15
N ALA A 85 0.77 10.54 -16.55
CA ALA A 85 1.30 10.69 -15.20
C ALA A 85 0.59 9.78 -14.18
N ALA A 86 -0.74 9.65 -14.28
CA ALA A 86 -1.54 8.77 -13.41
C ALA A 86 -1.34 7.26 -13.65
N GLU A 87 -0.58 6.87 -14.67
CA GLU A 87 -0.24 5.48 -15.01
C GLU A 87 1.26 5.23 -14.87
N THR A 88 2.04 6.28 -14.57
CA THR A 88 3.49 6.23 -14.48
C THR A 88 3.92 5.88 -13.06
N GLU A 89 4.59 4.75 -12.90
CA GLU A 89 5.02 4.21 -11.60
C GLU A 89 5.90 5.19 -10.83
N ALA A 90 6.81 5.89 -11.52
CA ALA A 90 7.66 6.93 -10.94
C ALA A 90 6.88 8.12 -10.34
N CYS A 91 5.65 8.37 -10.81
CA CYS A 91 4.76 9.37 -10.24
C CYS A 91 3.92 8.76 -9.11
N LEU A 92 3.35 7.57 -9.36
CA LEU A 92 2.45 6.90 -8.41
C LEU A 92 3.12 6.62 -7.07
N LYS A 93 4.42 6.31 -7.03
CA LYS A 93 5.16 5.99 -5.79
C LYS A 93 5.04 7.06 -4.70
N CYS A 94 4.82 8.34 -5.09
CA CYS A 94 4.66 9.45 -4.16
C CYS A 94 3.21 9.95 -4.06
N HIS A 95 2.38 9.66 -5.06
CA HIS A 95 1.06 10.23 -5.19
C HIS A 95 -0.08 9.31 -4.77
N VAL A 96 0.21 8.03 -4.49
CA VAL A 96 -0.80 7.08 -4.01
C VAL A 96 -0.26 6.14 -2.94
N THR A 97 -1.16 5.64 -2.11
CA THR A 97 -0.88 4.49 -1.24
C THR A 97 -0.94 3.21 -2.07
N GLY A 98 0.07 2.36 -1.95
CA GLY A 98 0.00 1.00 -2.48
C GLY A 98 0.25 0.85 -3.97
N TYR A 99 1.00 1.77 -4.60
CA TYR A 99 1.35 1.67 -6.03
C TYR A 99 2.10 0.37 -6.38
N ASP A 100 2.87 -0.18 -5.43
CA ASP A 100 3.68 -1.39 -5.55
C ASP A 100 3.10 -2.59 -4.78
N ILE A 101 1.88 -2.48 -4.27
CA ILE A 101 1.24 -3.51 -3.46
C ILE A 101 0.41 -4.43 -4.36
N ASN A 102 0.57 -5.75 -4.15
CA ASN A 102 -0.26 -6.73 -4.83
C ASN A 102 -1.75 -6.49 -4.54
N ALA A 103 -2.59 -6.49 -5.57
CA ALA A 103 -4.02 -6.25 -5.46
C ALA A 103 -4.74 -7.20 -4.48
N SER A 104 -4.22 -8.41 -4.26
CA SER A 104 -4.76 -9.36 -3.26
C SER A 104 -4.66 -8.87 -1.82
N LEU A 105 -3.75 -7.90 -1.56
CA LEU A 105 -3.56 -7.26 -0.27
C LEU A 105 -4.40 -5.97 -0.12
N MET A 106 -5.24 -5.66 -1.09
CA MET A 106 -6.20 -4.56 -1.04
C MET A 106 -7.60 -5.10 -0.87
N THR A 107 -8.37 -4.54 0.08
CA THR A 107 -9.78 -4.91 0.20
C THR A 107 -10.61 -4.18 -0.87
N GLU A 108 -11.83 -4.63 -1.13
CA GLU A 108 -12.76 -4.00 -2.08
C GLU A 108 -13.06 -2.52 -1.77
N LYS A 109 -12.83 -2.09 -0.54
CA LYS A 109 -13.05 -0.70 -0.10
C LYS A 109 -11.84 0.20 -0.28
N PHE A 110 -10.68 -0.40 -0.55
CA PHE A 110 -9.48 0.36 -0.86
C PHE A 110 -9.61 0.98 -2.26
N ASN A 111 -9.32 2.26 -2.36
CA ASN A 111 -9.34 2.96 -3.65
C ASN A 111 -8.03 3.74 -3.83
N ILE A 112 -7.23 3.35 -4.81
CA ILE A 112 -5.94 3.98 -5.09
C ILE A 112 -6.09 5.48 -5.44
N SER A 113 -7.24 5.87 -6.02
CA SER A 113 -7.52 7.28 -6.37
C SER A 113 -7.74 8.18 -5.15
N ASP A 114 -7.86 7.63 -3.94
CA ASP A 114 -7.92 8.42 -2.71
C ASP A 114 -6.52 9.04 -2.36
N GLY A 115 -5.50 8.84 -3.19
CA GLY A 115 -4.20 9.49 -3.07
C GLY A 115 -3.33 8.89 -1.96
N VAL A 116 -2.63 9.75 -1.22
CA VAL A 116 -1.80 9.35 -0.09
C VAL A 116 -2.68 9.22 1.15
N GLN A 117 -3.02 7.98 1.49
CA GLN A 117 -4.03 7.63 2.50
C GLN A 117 -3.42 7.43 3.89
N CYS A 118 -4.30 7.22 4.88
CA CYS A 118 -3.92 6.94 6.28
C CYS A 118 -2.89 5.81 6.39
N GLU A 119 -3.07 4.76 5.60
CA GLU A 119 -2.25 3.55 5.64
C GLU A 119 -0.84 3.73 5.04
N THR A 120 -0.56 4.84 4.34
CA THR A 120 0.82 5.20 3.96
C THR A 120 1.67 5.41 5.22
N CYS A 121 1.12 6.09 6.22
CA CYS A 121 1.79 6.34 7.48
C CYS A 121 1.53 5.22 8.51
N HIS A 122 0.30 4.73 8.60
CA HIS A 122 -0.11 3.82 9.68
C HIS A 122 0.01 2.34 9.36
N GLY A 123 0.36 1.97 8.10
CA GLY A 123 0.42 0.58 7.65
C GLY A 123 -0.96 -0.03 7.37
N PRO A 124 -1.01 -1.24 6.77
CA PRO A 124 -2.27 -1.90 6.38
C PRO A 124 -3.16 -2.20 7.57
N GLY A 125 -4.41 -1.73 7.51
CA GLY A 125 -5.32 -1.62 8.65
C GLY A 125 -6.14 -2.85 8.99
N SER A 126 -6.13 -3.93 8.19
CA SER A 126 -7.05 -5.05 8.37
C SER A 126 -7.04 -5.64 9.78
N GLU A 127 -5.86 -5.75 10.38
CA GLU A 127 -5.67 -6.45 11.64
C GLU A 127 -5.90 -5.56 12.88
N TYR A 128 -5.74 -4.23 12.75
CA TYR A 128 -5.88 -3.32 13.91
C TYR A 128 -7.11 -2.40 13.86
N LYS A 129 -7.89 -2.37 12.75
CA LYS A 129 -9.00 -1.44 12.54
C LYS A 129 -10.18 -1.56 13.50
N THR A 130 -10.28 -2.64 14.28
CA THR A 130 -11.44 -2.84 15.17
C THR A 130 -11.35 -1.96 16.41
N LYS A 131 -12.50 -1.48 16.89
CA LYS A 131 -12.56 -0.61 18.07
C LYS A 131 -11.80 -1.20 19.26
N LYS A 132 -12.01 -2.48 19.57
CA LYS A 132 -11.37 -3.18 20.69
C LYS A 132 -9.84 -3.13 20.61
N ILE A 133 -9.28 -3.30 19.40
CA ILE A 133 -7.82 -3.27 19.19
C ILE A 133 -7.32 -1.84 19.25
N MET A 134 -8.02 -0.90 18.59
CA MET A 134 -7.62 0.51 18.55
C MET A 134 -7.68 1.22 19.92
N GLU A 135 -8.50 0.73 20.86
CA GLU A 135 -8.54 1.23 22.24
C GLU A 135 -7.35 0.77 23.09
N ASP A 136 -6.63 -0.26 22.66
CA ASP A 136 -5.39 -0.77 23.23
C ASP A 136 -4.21 -0.45 22.30
N ARG A 137 -3.45 0.61 22.65
CA ARG A 137 -2.31 1.08 21.83
C ARG A 137 -1.24 0.00 21.64
N VAL A 138 -0.95 -0.79 22.65
CA VAL A 138 0.08 -1.85 22.57
C VAL A 138 -0.38 -2.92 21.60
N LEU A 139 -1.60 -3.41 21.79
CA LEU A 139 -2.19 -4.40 20.90
C LEU A 139 -2.31 -3.92 19.46
N ALA A 140 -2.67 -2.64 19.24
CA ALA A 140 -2.75 -2.09 17.90
C ALA A 140 -1.38 -2.09 17.20
N ILE A 141 -0.30 -1.75 17.91
CA ILE A 141 1.07 -1.81 17.40
C ILE A 141 1.47 -3.26 17.08
N GLU A 142 1.19 -4.20 17.95
CA GLU A 142 1.43 -5.64 17.73
C GLU A 142 0.68 -6.16 16.50
N LYS A 143 -0.50 -5.58 16.21
CA LYS A 143 -1.33 -5.89 15.03
C LYS A 143 -0.95 -5.09 13.79
N GLY A 144 0.16 -4.36 13.81
CA GLY A 144 0.73 -3.72 12.64
C GLY A 144 0.49 -2.22 12.51
N LEU A 145 -0.15 -1.56 13.49
CA LEU A 145 -0.23 -0.10 13.51
C LEU A 145 1.17 0.50 13.63
N LYS A 146 1.57 1.28 12.62
CA LYS A 146 2.86 1.97 12.63
C LYS A 146 2.76 3.30 13.34
N ILE A 147 3.74 3.55 14.20
CA ILE A 147 3.95 4.82 14.91
C ILE A 147 5.44 5.14 14.77
N TYR A 148 5.76 6.41 14.57
CA TYR A 148 7.11 6.85 14.27
C TYR A 148 7.63 7.80 15.34
N ASP A 149 8.83 7.55 15.81
CA ASP A 149 9.57 8.50 16.67
C ASP A 149 10.13 9.67 15.84
N LYS A 150 10.43 9.41 14.56
CA LYS A 150 10.96 10.38 13.59
C LYS A 150 10.16 10.31 12.30
N ILE A 151 8.95 10.86 12.33
CA ILE A 151 8.03 10.84 11.17
C ILE A 151 8.60 11.56 9.95
N GLU A 152 9.46 12.54 10.12
CA GLU A 152 10.13 13.28 9.05
C GLU A 152 10.83 12.35 8.06
N GLN A 153 11.44 11.27 8.55
CA GLN A 153 12.11 10.27 7.69
C GLN A 153 11.15 9.55 6.73
N LEU A 154 9.87 9.48 7.09
CA LEU A 154 8.84 8.97 6.17
C LEU A 154 8.47 10.04 5.14
N CYS A 155 8.35 11.28 5.55
CA CYS A 155 7.96 12.39 4.67
C CYS A 155 8.97 12.60 3.53
N ILE A 156 10.26 12.59 3.82
CA ILE A 156 11.32 12.81 2.81
C ILE A 156 11.42 11.70 1.76
N LYS A 157 10.75 10.56 1.92
CA LYS A 157 10.68 9.54 0.86
C LYS A 157 9.95 10.03 -0.39
N CYS A 158 9.05 11.00 -0.23
CA CYS A 158 8.29 11.61 -1.32
C CYS A 158 8.61 13.11 -1.46
N HIS A 159 8.89 13.81 -0.36
CA HIS A 159 9.24 15.22 -0.36
C HIS A 159 10.76 15.41 -0.54
N ASN A 160 11.25 15.19 -1.76
CA ASN A 160 12.66 15.23 -2.13
C ASN A 160 12.85 15.68 -3.60
N GLU A 161 14.10 15.77 -4.05
CA GLU A 161 14.49 16.28 -5.37
C GLU A 161 14.05 15.39 -6.56
N GLU A 162 13.55 14.20 -6.32
CA GLU A 162 12.97 13.37 -7.39
C GLU A 162 11.66 13.95 -7.91
N SER A 163 10.94 14.71 -7.07
CA SER A 163 9.74 15.44 -7.48
C SER A 163 10.10 16.60 -8.39
N PRO A 164 9.51 16.70 -9.60
CA PRO A 164 9.80 17.77 -10.55
C PRO A 164 9.38 19.18 -10.05
N SER A 165 8.51 19.22 -9.04
CA SER A 165 8.03 20.45 -8.41
C SER A 165 8.63 20.71 -7.03
N PHE A 166 9.69 19.96 -6.67
CA PHE A 166 10.33 20.13 -5.37
C PHE A 166 10.95 21.51 -5.24
N ASN A 167 10.61 22.22 -4.18
CA ASN A 167 11.13 23.56 -3.85
C ASN A 167 11.49 23.65 -2.37
N GLY A 168 12.16 22.59 -1.87
CA GLY A 168 12.50 22.46 -0.47
C GLY A 168 11.39 21.80 0.36
N PHE A 169 11.76 21.34 1.54
CA PHE A 169 10.87 20.69 2.50
C PHE A 169 11.14 21.26 3.91
N ASP A 170 10.19 22.03 4.40
CA ASP A 170 10.15 22.51 5.79
C ASP A 170 9.20 21.60 6.57
N PHE A 171 9.79 20.73 7.39
CA PHE A 171 9.03 19.71 8.12
C PHE A 171 7.98 20.33 9.04
N GLU A 172 8.37 21.32 9.88
CA GLU A 172 7.48 21.90 10.88
C GLU A 172 6.26 22.57 10.23
N SER A 173 6.50 23.37 9.20
CA SER A 173 5.43 24.03 8.45
C SER A 173 4.52 23.06 7.71
N MET A 174 5.06 21.96 7.18
CA MET A 174 4.28 20.94 6.46
C MET A 174 3.54 20.03 7.43
N TRP A 175 4.19 19.62 8.52
CA TRP A 175 3.62 18.75 9.55
C TRP A 175 2.41 19.38 10.23
N SER A 176 2.48 20.66 10.59
CA SER A 176 1.38 21.38 11.24
C SER A 176 0.07 21.37 10.47
N LYS A 177 0.10 21.08 9.15
CA LYS A 177 -1.09 21.01 8.28
C LYS A 177 -1.77 19.64 8.27
N ILE A 178 -1.07 18.61 8.71
CA ILE A 178 -1.56 17.22 8.63
C ILE A 178 -1.46 16.47 9.95
N GLU A 179 -0.75 17.01 10.93
CA GLU A 179 -0.69 16.39 12.24
C GLU A 179 -2.09 16.27 12.86
N HIS A 180 -2.30 15.18 13.51
CA HIS A 180 -3.53 14.92 14.23
C HIS A 180 -3.25 14.11 15.49
N SER A 181 -3.86 14.52 16.56
CA SER A 181 -3.74 13.85 17.85
C SER A 181 -5.05 13.18 18.25
N VAL A 182 -4.97 12.13 19.04
CA VAL A 182 -6.14 11.63 19.72
C VAL A 182 -6.41 12.55 20.92
N PRO A 183 -7.62 13.10 21.04
CA PRO A 183 -7.99 13.93 22.20
C PRO A 183 -7.74 13.19 23.51
N LYS A 184 -7.17 13.88 24.48
CA LYS A 184 -7.03 13.33 25.84
C LYS A 184 -8.44 13.16 26.42
N LYS A 185 -8.75 11.95 26.86
CA LYS A 185 -9.98 11.65 27.60
C LYS A 185 -9.94 12.29 28.97
#